data_305fa462dc28832845bdd12b9def18fe
#
_entry.id   305fa462dc28832845bdd12b9def18fe
#
_cell.length_a   1.000
_cell.length_b   1.000
_cell.length_c   1.000
_cell.angle_alpha   90.00
_cell.angle_beta   90.00
_cell.angle_gamma   90.00
#
_symmetry.space_group_name_H-M   'P 1'
#
loop_
_entity.id
_entity.type
_entity.pdbx_description
1 polymer ?
#
loop_
_entity_poly.entity_id
_entity_poly.type
_entity_poly.pdbx_seq_one_letter_code
_entity_poly.pdbx_strand_id
1 'polypeptide(L)'
;RSENDIDTLANDQFNSRICKGIYKESKTIAYQDREDIRNNFLLLAKSMAKKASFCGYATHDQTLIDRILDWVESEKIAPHLFEFQSLFGVPMNGRLEQLVEKGFKVRIYVPFGPDWFDYSLRRLKENPDIAGYVISNLFKK
;
A
#
# COMPACT_ATOMS: atom_id res chain seq x y z
N ARG A 1 -11.28 -12.59 6.72
CA ARG A 1 -10.24 -12.80 7.74
C ARG A 1 -9.65 -11.47 8.20
N SER A 2 -9.03 -10.69 7.32
CA SER A 2 -8.37 -9.44 7.69
C SER A 2 -9.26 -8.40 8.39
N GLU A 3 -10.57 -8.40 8.13
CA GLU A 3 -11.51 -7.49 8.77
C GLU A 3 -11.58 -7.73 10.28
N ASN A 4 -11.76 -8.99 10.70
CA ASN A 4 -11.79 -9.34 12.12
C ASN A 4 -10.43 -9.08 12.79
N ASP A 5 -9.32 -9.38 12.09
CA ASP A 5 -7.98 -9.14 12.60
C ASP A 5 -7.75 -7.63 12.85
N ILE A 6 -8.15 -6.78 11.89
CA ILE A 6 -8.03 -5.32 12.00
C ILE A 6 -8.92 -4.77 13.11
N ASP A 7 -10.13 -5.29 13.29
CA ASP A 7 -11.01 -4.83 14.37
C ASP A 7 -10.41 -5.07 15.75
N THR A 8 -9.76 -6.21 15.94
CA THR A 8 -9.03 -6.52 17.18
C THR A 8 -7.82 -5.61 17.35
N LEU A 9 -6.95 -5.54 16.34
CA LEU A 9 -5.72 -4.73 16.38
C LEU A 9 -6.00 -3.24 16.56
N ALA A 10 -7.02 -2.71 15.90
CA ALA A 10 -7.38 -1.31 16.02
C ALA A 10 -7.92 -0.96 17.42
N ASN A 11 -8.60 -1.88 18.11
CA ASN A 11 -9.05 -1.66 19.49
C ASN A 11 -7.87 -1.50 20.46
N ASP A 12 -6.77 -2.21 20.21
CA ASP A 12 -5.56 -2.13 21.02
C ASP A 12 -4.62 -0.99 20.58
N GLN A 13 -5.05 -0.15 19.63
CA GLN A 13 -4.30 0.97 19.05
C GLN A 13 -2.93 0.57 18.47
N PHE A 14 -2.81 -0.64 17.94
CA PHE A 14 -1.60 -1.09 17.24
C PHE A 14 -1.40 -0.35 15.93
N ASN A 15 -0.15 0.00 15.63
CA ASN A 15 0.23 0.44 14.31
C ASN A 15 0.14 -0.72 13.31
N SER A 16 -0.58 -0.53 12.23
CA SER A 16 -0.77 -1.56 11.21
C SER A 16 -0.31 -1.08 9.84
N ARG A 17 0.03 -2.03 8.98
CA ARG A 17 0.32 -1.80 7.58
C ARG A 17 -0.65 -2.62 6.74
N ILE A 18 -1.42 -1.95 5.91
CA ILE A 18 -2.35 -2.61 4.99
C ILE A 18 -1.69 -2.72 3.61
N CYS A 19 -1.73 -3.93 3.05
CA CYS A 19 -1.23 -4.25 1.72
C CYS A 19 -2.32 -4.96 0.91
N LYS A 20 -2.31 -4.80 -0.41
CA LYS A 20 -3.25 -5.51 -1.30
C LYS A 20 -3.03 -7.03 -1.33
N GLY A 21 -1.87 -7.49 -0.86
CA GLY A 21 -1.44 -8.87 -1.05
C GLY A 21 -0.93 -9.12 -2.48
N ILE A 22 -0.06 -10.11 -2.63
CA ILE A 22 0.55 -10.49 -3.91
C ILE A 22 0.42 -11.99 -4.18
N TYR A 23 0.10 -12.78 -3.15
CA TYR A 23 -0.08 -14.21 -3.30
C TYR A 23 -1.49 -14.53 -3.79
N LYS A 24 -1.60 -15.50 -4.70
CA LYS A 24 -2.87 -16.05 -5.14
C LYS A 24 -3.37 -17.06 -4.12
N GLU A 25 -4.09 -16.57 -3.14
CA GLU A 25 -4.76 -17.41 -2.14
C GLU A 25 -6.05 -18.01 -2.69
N SER A 26 -6.60 -19.02 -2.00
CA SER A 26 -7.89 -19.59 -2.36
C SER A 26 -9.01 -18.54 -2.32
N LYS A 27 -9.96 -18.63 -3.24
CA LYS A 27 -11.18 -17.81 -3.25
C LYS A 27 -11.99 -17.89 -1.95
N THR A 28 -11.81 -18.96 -1.18
CA THR A 28 -12.50 -19.15 0.11
C THR A 28 -11.97 -18.25 1.22
N ILE A 29 -10.75 -17.69 1.07
CA ILE A 29 -10.09 -16.90 2.11
C ILE A 29 -9.64 -15.51 1.64
N ALA A 30 -9.61 -15.25 0.32
CA ALA A 30 -9.17 -13.99 -0.24
C ALA A 30 -10.00 -13.58 -1.48
N TYR A 31 -10.24 -12.29 -1.60
CA TYR A 31 -10.81 -11.70 -2.80
C TYR A 31 -9.89 -11.89 -4.01
N GLN A 32 -10.46 -12.10 -5.19
CA GLN A 32 -9.73 -12.28 -6.45
C GLN A 32 -9.94 -11.09 -7.39
N ASP A 33 -11.09 -10.46 -7.32
CA ASP A 33 -11.41 -9.31 -8.14
C ASP A 33 -10.67 -8.05 -7.66
N ARG A 34 -10.19 -7.24 -8.60
CA ARG A 34 -9.40 -6.02 -8.29
C ARG A 34 -10.23 -4.98 -7.52
N GLU A 35 -11.49 -4.83 -7.88
CA GLU A 35 -12.36 -3.86 -7.22
C GLU A 35 -12.73 -4.31 -5.81
N ASP A 36 -13.00 -5.59 -5.62
CA ASP A 36 -13.24 -6.14 -4.28
C ASP A 36 -12.03 -5.96 -3.37
N ILE A 37 -10.81 -6.17 -3.89
CA ILE A 37 -9.57 -5.95 -3.16
C ILE A 37 -9.40 -4.46 -2.79
N ARG A 38 -9.68 -3.52 -3.72
CA ARG A 38 -9.63 -2.07 -3.45
C ARG A 38 -10.66 -1.65 -2.40
N ASN A 39 -11.89 -2.14 -2.54
CA ASN A 39 -12.98 -1.85 -1.61
C ASN A 39 -12.67 -2.37 -0.20
N ASN A 40 -12.16 -3.60 -0.09
CA ASN A 40 -11.74 -4.16 1.18
C ASN A 40 -10.56 -3.40 1.79
N PHE A 41 -9.57 -3.00 0.99
CA PHE A 41 -8.46 -2.18 1.48
C PHE A 41 -8.96 -0.87 2.10
N LEU A 42 -9.86 -0.17 1.40
CA LEU A 42 -10.43 1.09 1.88
C LEU A 42 -11.28 0.89 3.14
N LEU A 43 -12.04 -0.21 3.22
CA LEU A 43 -12.83 -0.57 4.40
C LEU A 43 -11.91 -0.77 5.62
N LEU A 44 -10.81 -1.50 5.46
CA LEU A 44 -9.84 -1.71 6.53
C LEU A 44 -9.16 -0.39 6.96
N ALA A 45 -8.79 0.47 6.01
CA ALA A 45 -8.23 1.79 6.28
C ALA A 45 -9.20 2.66 7.10
N LYS A 46 -10.50 2.63 6.74
CA LYS A 46 -11.56 3.35 7.46
C LYS A 46 -11.77 2.81 8.88
N SER A 47 -11.71 1.49 9.05
CA SER A 47 -11.81 0.86 10.38
C SER A 47 -10.68 1.32 11.30
N MET A 48 -9.44 1.35 10.80
CA MET A 48 -8.27 1.84 11.55
C MET A 48 -8.44 3.31 11.96
N ALA A 49 -8.81 4.17 11.03
CA ALA A 49 -8.97 5.60 11.28
C ALA A 49 -10.07 5.91 12.31
N LYS A 50 -11.21 5.21 12.26
CA LYS A 50 -12.31 5.35 13.22
C LYS A 50 -11.88 5.08 14.66
N LYS A 51 -10.89 4.24 14.86
CA LYS A 51 -10.35 3.88 16.17
C LYS A 51 -9.08 4.66 16.53
N ALA A 52 -8.76 5.71 15.77
CA ALA A 52 -7.55 6.52 15.91
C ALA A 52 -6.25 5.71 15.93
N SER A 53 -6.22 4.55 15.25
CA SER A 53 -5.04 3.69 15.13
C SER A 53 -4.24 4.07 13.88
N PHE A 54 -2.93 4.13 14.01
CA PHE A 54 -2.05 4.47 12.90
C PHE A 54 -2.05 3.38 11.82
N CYS A 55 -2.12 3.78 10.55
CA CYS A 55 -2.12 2.87 9.42
C CYS A 55 -1.17 3.29 8.29
N GLY A 56 -0.25 2.39 7.90
CA GLY A 56 0.53 2.52 6.68
C GLY A 56 -0.22 1.97 5.47
N TYR A 57 -0.48 2.81 4.47
CA TYR A 57 -1.15 2.42 3.21
C TYR A 57 -0.11 2.02 2.17
N ALA A 58 0.22 0.72 2.11
CA ALA A 58 1.25 0.19 1.23
C ALA A 58 0.66 -0.24 -0.11
N THR A 59 0.68 0.65 -1.09
CA THR A 59 0.13 0.39 -2.42
C THR A 59 0.80 1.24 -3.50
N HIS A 60 0.89 0.69 -4.74
CA HIS A 60 1.28 1.40 -5.95
C HIS A 60 0.08 1.64 -6.89
N ASP A 61 -1.11 1.21 -6.49
CA ASP A 61 -2.34 1.32 -7.26
C ASP A 61 -2.86 2.77 -7.22
N GLN A 62 -2.69 3.49 -8.34
CA GLN A 62 -3.07 4.89 -8.45
C GLN A 62 -4.55 5.12 -8.15
N THR A 63 -5.43 4.25 -8.68
CA THR A 63 -6.87 4.33 -8.41
C THR A 63 -7.20 4.19 -6.93
N LEU A 64 -6.49 3.31 -6.22
CA LEU A 64 -6.69 3.14 -4.79
C LEU A 64 -6.16 4.35 -4.01
N ILE A 65 -5.01 4.91 -4.41
CA ILE A 65 -4.46 6.13 -3.81
C ILE A 65 -5.46 7.29 -3.98
N ASP A 66 -6.05 7.47 -5.17
CA ASP A 66 -7.05 8.51 -5.40
C ASP A 66 -8.26 8.34 -4.48
N ARG A 67 -8.82 7.13 -4.36
CA ARG A 67 -9.93 6.83 -3.45
C ARG A 67 -9.59 7.08 -1.97
N ILE A 68 -8.36 6.79 -1.57
CA ILE A 68 -7.90 7.09 -0.22
C ILE A 68 -7.84 8.60 -0.01
N LEU A 69 -7.30 9.36 -0.96
CA LEU A 69 -7.23 10.82 -0.89
C LEU A 69 -8.62 11.45 -0.81
N ASP A 70 -9.53 11.08 -1.70
CA ASP A 70 -10.91 11.56 -1.69
C ASP A 70 -11.58 11.30 -0.33
N TRP A 71 -11.36 10.12 0.22
CA TRP A 71 -11.90 9.77 1.52
C TRP A 71 -11.26 10.58 2.67
N VAL A 72 -9.93 10.65 2.76
CA VAL A 72 -9.27 11.35 3.88
C VAL A 72 -9.53 12.85 3.85
N GLU A 73 -9.67 13.45 2.66
CA GLU A 73 -10.03 14.85 2.46
C GLU A 73 -11.51 15.10 2.85
N SER A 74 -12.43 14.25 2.39
CA SER A 74 -13.87 14.40 2.67
C SER A 74 -14.24 14.21 4.14
N GLU A 75 -13.63 13.23 4.81
CA GLU A 75 -13.87 12.93 6.23
C GLU A 75 -12.88 13.66 7.17
N LYS A 76 -11.99 14.49 6.63
CA LYS A 76 -10.98 15.27 7.38
C LYS A 76 -10.15 14.40 8.32
N ILE A 77 -9.70 13.25 7.82
CA ILE A 77 -8.87 12.32 8.59
C ILE A 77 -7.54 12.98 8.94
N ALA A 78 -7.17 12.94 10.21
CA ALA A 78 -5.96 13.59 10.69
C ALA A 78 -4.69 12.98 10.07
N PRO A 79 -3.80 13.77 9.43
CA PRO A 79 -2.64 13.26 8.70
C PRO A 79 -1.62 12.48 9.55
N HIS A 80 -1.67 12.64 10.87
CA HIS A 80 -0.78 11.90 11.77
C HIS A 80 -1.21 10.44 12.00
N LEU A 81 -2.44 10.07 11.60
CA LEU A 81 -2.98 8.71 11.74
C LEU A 81 -2.57 7.78 10.60
N PHE A 82 -1.93 8.28 9.55
CA PHE A 82 -1.56 7.43 8.41
C PHE A 82 -0.32 7.93 7.68
N GLU A 83 0.21 7.07 6.83
CA GLU A 83 1.22 7.40 5.84
C GLU A 83 1.02 6.56 4.57
N PHE A 84 1.45 7.09 3.43
CA PHE A 84 1.56 6.31 2.21
C PHE A 84 2.91 5.60 2.16
N GLN A 85 2.91 4.34 1.72
CA GLN A 85 4.14 3.54 1.65
C GLN A 85 4.35 2.99 0.25
N SER A 86 5.56 3.16 -0.27
CA SER A 86 5.97 2.70 -1.59
C SER A 86 7.27 1.92 -1.49
N LEU A 87 7.45 0.94 -2.39
CA LEU A 87 8.72 0.24 -2.56
C LEU A 87 9.64 1.09 -3.43
N PHE A 88 10.91 1.22 -3.02
CA PHE A 88 11.92 1.88 -3.83
C PHE A 88 12.08 1.24 -5.20
N GLY A 89 12.20 2.06 -6.24
CA GLY A 89 12.36 1.59 -7.62
C GLY A 89 11.05 1.27 -8.36
N VAL A 90 9.90 1.30 -7.69
CA VAL A 90 8.60 1.19 -8.38
C VAL A 90 8.19 2.57 -8.87
N PRO A 91 7.86 2.71 -10.17
CA PRO A 91 7.47 4.01 -10.74
C PRO A 91 6.16 4.49 -10.17
N MET A 92 6.20 5.69 -9.63
CA MET A 92 5.01 6.38 -9.12
C MET A 92 4.66 7.64 -9.94
N ASN A 93 5.45 7.94 -11.00
CA ASN A 93 5.20 9.03 -11.96
C ASN A 93 4.94 10.39 -11.28
N GLY A 94 5.77 10.77 -10.31
CA GLY A 94 5.64 12.02 -9.55
C GLY A 94 4.56 11.98 -8.46
N ARG A 95 3.89 10.85 -8.25
CA ARG A 95 2.79 10.76 -7.28
C ARG A 95 3.24 10.89 -5.82
N LEU A 96 4.44 10.38 -5.50
CA LEU A 96 4.97 10.48 -4.14
C LEU A 96 5.29 11.93 -3.78
N GLU A 97 5.88 12.66 -4.71
CA GLU A 97 6.18 14.09 -4.60
C GLU A 97 4.88 14.88 -4.39
N GLN A 98 3.84 14.64 -5.19
CA GLN A 98 2.53 15.28 -5.04
C GLN A 98 1.89 15.00 -3.66
N LEU A 99 2.02 13.77 -3.13
CA LEU A 99 1.54 13.44 -1.78
C LEU A 99 2.27 14.25 -0.70
N VAL A 100 3.59 14.39 -0.83
CA VAL A 100 4.40 15.19 0.10
C VAL A 100 4.03 16.68 0.00
N GLU A 101 3.87 17.23 -1.20
CA GLU A 101 3.43 18.62 -1.43
C GLU A 101 2.06 18.91 -0.81
N LYS A 102 1.16 17.94 -0.81
CA LYS A 102 -0.14 18.01 -0.12
C LYS A 102 -0.04 17.87 1.42
N GLY A 103 1.16 17.67 1.97
CA GLY A 103 1.40 17.55 3.40
C GLY A 103 1.20 16.14 3.99
N PHE A 104 1.08 15.11 3.14
CA PHE A 104 0.97 13.73 3.61
C PHE A 104 2.35 13.12 3.87
N LYS A 105 2.42 12.22 4.85
CA LYS A 105 3.63 11.44 5.10
C LYS A 105 3.79 10.35 4.03
N VAL A 106 5.00 10.25 3.49
CA VAL A 106 5.38 9.19 2.53
C VAL A 106 6.60 8.46 3.07
N ARG A 107 6.53 7.14 3.09
CA ARG A 107 7.64 6.26 3.44
C ARG A 107 8.06 5.43 2.24
N ILE A 108 9.34 5.45 1.92
CA ILE A 108 9.91 4.60 0.88
C ILE A 108 10.63 3.43 1.55
N TYR A 109 10.20 2.22 1.21
CA TYR A 109 10.82 0.99 1.65
C TYR A 109 11.96 0.62 0.70
N VAL A 110 13.18 0.51 1.24
CA VAL A 110 14.38 0.20 0.46
C VAL A 110 14.91 -1.17 0.89
N PRO A 111 14.83 -2.20 0.02
CA PRO A 111 15.51 -3.46 0.27
C PRO A 111 17.02 -3.26 0.31
N PHE A 112 17.69 -3.78 1.33
CA PHE A 112 19.15 -3.73 1.47
C PHE A 112 19.67 -4.96 2.22
N GLY A 113 21.00 -5.12 2.27
CA GLY A 113 21.64 -6.25 2.94
C GLY A 113 21.95 -7.39 1.97
N PRO A 114 22.50 -8.53 2.42
CA PRO A 114 22.99 -9.61 1.56
C PRO A 114 21.89 -10.23 0.68
N ASP A 115 20.65 -10.27 1.15
CA ASP A 115 19.53 -10.94 0.46
C ASP A 115 18.69 -9.98 -0.38
N TRP A 116 19.11 -8.72 -0.57
CA TRP A 116 18.31 -7.71 -1.28
C TRP A 116 17.99 -8.11 -2.72
N PHE A 117 18.92 -8.81 -3.37
CA PHE A 117 18.77 -9.24 -4.77
C PHE A 117 17.66 -10.29 -4.89
N ASP A 118 17.71 -11.34 -4.06
CA ASP A 118 16.72 -12.42 -4.07
C ASP A 118 15.34 -11.91 -3.67
N TYR A 119 15.29 -11.00 -2.71
CA TYR A 119 14.05 -10.30 -2.34
C TYR A 119 13.48 -9.54 -3.55
N SER A 120 14.28 -8.72 -4.20
CA SER A 120 13.88 -7.91 -5.35
C SER A 120 13.43 -8.79 -6.51
N LEU A 121 14.17 -9.87 -6.79
CA LEU A 121 13.82 -10.83 -7.84
C LEU A 121 12.47 -11.52 -7.58
N ARG A 122 12.18 -11.90 -6.32
CA ARG A 122 10.84 -12.42 -5.95
C ARG A 122 9.74 -11.40 -6.22
N ARG A 123 9.94 -10.14 -5.83
CA ARG A 123 8.96 -9.05 -6.09
C ARG A 123 8.72 -8.84 -7.58
N LEU A 124 9.75 -8.91 -8.40
CA LEU A 124 9.63 -8.81 -9.85
C LEU A 124 8.83 -9.99 -10.45
N LYS A 125 9.07 -11.21 -9.98
CA LYS A 125 8.33 -12.40 -10.44
C LYS A 125 6.84 -12.36 -10.04
N GLU A 126 6.54 -11.81 -8.87
CA GLU A 126 5.19 -11.71 -8.34
C GLU A 126 4.38 -10.55 -8.96
N ASN A 127 5.07 -9.57 -9.52
CA ASN A 127 4.44 -8.42 -10.19
C ASN A 127 5.11 -8.14 -11.54
N PRO A 128 4.61 -8.74 -12.62
CA PRO A 128 5.16 -8.56 -13.97
C PRO A 128 5.19 -7.11 -14.47
N ASP A 129 4.28 -6.26 -13.99
CA ASP A 129 4.25 -4.84 -14.36
C ASP A 129 5.50 -4.11 -13.84
N ILE A 130 6.00 -4.50 -12.67
CA ILE A 130 7.26 -3.98 -12.12
C ILE A 130 8.45 -4.52 -12.92
N ALA A 131 8.41 -5.78 -13.36
CA ALA A 131 9.49 -6.39 -14.12
C ALA A 131 9.73 -5.66 -15.46
N GLY A 132 8.68 -5.34 -16.19
CA GLY A 132 8.76 -4.58 -17.44
C GLY A 132 9.43 -3.22 -17.27
N TYR A 133 9.16 -2.56 -16.16
CA TYR A 133 9.73 -1.24 -15.84
C TYR A 133 11.21 -1.31 -15.44
N VAL A 134 11.59 -2.23 -14.58
CA VAL A 134 12.99 -2.41 -14.16
C VAL A 134 13.85 -2.73 -15.37
N ILE A 135 13.39 -3.64 -16.25
CA ILE A 135 14.08 -3.96 -17.50
C ILE A 135 14.20 -2.70 -18.39
N SER A 136 13.13 -1.92 -18.55
CA SER A 136 13.16 -0.70 -19.37
C SER A 136 14.13 0.36 -18.84
N ASN A 137 14.33 0.43 -17.53
CA ASN A 137 15.27 1.38 -16.92
C ASN A 137 16.72 0.93 -16.89
N LEU A 138 16.98 -0.39 -16.94
CA LEU A 138 18.34 -0.91 -17.09
C LEU A 138 18.93 -0.60 -18.45
N PHE A 139 18.09 -0.35 -19.48
CA PHE A 139 18.51 -0.01 -20.83
C PHE A 139 18.39 1.48 -21.17
N LYS A 140 17.90 2.31 -20.26
CA LYS A 140 17.98 3.77 -20.39
C LYS A 140 19.33 4.25 -19.83
N LYS A 141 20.30 4.46 -20.75
CA LYS A 141 21.50 5.25 -20.45
C LYS A 141 21.14 6.73 -20.43
#